data_79c65730b9d0b8b1e7c507a84d27a826
#
_entry.id   79c65730b9d0b8b1e7c507a84d27a826
#
_cell.length_a   1.000
_cell.length_b   1.000
_cell.length_c   1.000
_cell.angle_alpha   90.00
_cell.angle_beta   90.00
_cell.angle_gamma   90.00
#
_symmetry.space_group_name_H-M   'P 1'
#
loop_
_entity.id
_entity.type
_entity.pdbx_description
1 polymer ?
#
loop_
_entity_poly.entity_id
_entity_poly.type
_entity_poly.pdbx_seq_one_letter_code
_entity_poly.pdbx_strand_id
1 'polypeptide(L)'
;MTRVIRPHQEAAIALLRESIRRGHRRPLLQIPTAGGKTYVASLIIKSALGRSKRVLFLVDAISLVDQTVNAFYDADLHGISVIQSDHIMQDWSKPLQIASIQTLQRRKVMPPAQLVIVDEAHRQNAWLQEIMESDEWADVPFIGLSATPWSKGLGNFYDDLIIPCTMQELIDKGYLCGFRAYAAAHPNLAGVKTVAGDFHEGQLAEVMGDNVLIADIVRTWKLRGEGRPTIAFCVDRAHAMKVKLRFEQAGVPWGYIDAFTPREERAVIRRQLDDGEIKGVSNVGCLTTGVDW
;
A
#
# COMPACT_ATOMS: atom_id res chain seq x y z
N MET A 1 1.03 0.05 25.04
CA MET A 1 1.55 -1.35 25.12
C MET A 1 2.74 -1.49 24.19
N THR A 2 3.88 -1.97 24.67
CA THR A 2 5.06 -2.18 23.83
C THR A 2 4.76 -3.31 22.83
N ARG A 3 4.79 -3.01 21.55
CA ARG A 3 4.49 -3.98 20.49
C ARG A 3 5.62 -5.01 20.45
N VAL A 4 5.31 -6.28 20.64
CA VAL A 4 6.31 -7.37 20.60
C VAL A 4 6.69 -7.62 19.14
N ILE A 5 7.99 -7.63 18.86
CA ILE A 5 8.52 -7.96 17.53
C ILE A 5 8.25 -9.44 17.21
N ARG A 6 7.79 -9.73 16.01
CA ARG A 6 7.51 -11.09 15.55
C ARG A 6 8.76 -11.71 14.90
N PRO A 7 8.93 -13.05 14.94
CA PRO A 7 10.13 -13.70 14.41
C PRO A 7 10.49 -13.34 12.95
N HIS A 8 9.50 -13.21 12.08
CA HIS A 8 9.74 -12.82 10.69
C HIS A 8 10.21 -11.37 10.55
N GLN A 9 9.83 -10.48 11.48
CA GLN A 9 10.29 -9.09 11.51
C GLN A 9 11.74 -9.01 12.03
N GLU A 10 12.11 -9.85 12.99
CA GLU A 10 13.50 -10.00 13.42
C GLU A 10 14.37 -10.55 12.29
N ALA A 11 13.91 -11.60 11.61
CA ALA A 11 14.57 -12.16 10.45
C ALA A 11 14.76 -11.12 9.34
N ALA A 12 13.76 -10.28 9.06
CA ALA A 12 13.85 -9.20 8.09
C ALA A 12 14.98 -8.23 8.41
N ILE A 13 15.09 -7.80 9.68
CA ILE A 13 16.16 -6.91 10.13
C ILE A 13 17.53 -7.59 10.05
N ALA A 14 17.62 -8.87 10.43
CA ALA A 14 18.88 -9.61 10.38
C ALA A 14 19.39 -9.79 8.95
N LEU A 15 18.53 -10.23 8.03
CA LEU A 15 18.83 -10.40 6.61
C LEU A 15 19.21 -9.07 5.94
N LEU A 16 18.49 -7.99 6.26
CA LEU A 16 18.81 -6.66 5.74
C LEU A 16 20.21 -6.20 6.19
N ARG A 17 20.56 -6.40 7.45
CA ARG A 17 21.90 -6.08 7.96
C ARG A 17 22.97 -6.90 7.26
N GLU A 18 22.70 -8.16 7.00
CA GLU A 18 23.60 -9.05 6.26
C GLU A 18 23.81 -8.57 4.83
N SER A 19 22.73 -8.23 4.12
CA SER A 19 22.76 -7.69 2.76
C SER A 19 23.65 -6.42 2.70
N ILE A 20 23.43 -5.48 3.61
CA ILE A 20 24.25 -4.24 3.67
C ILE A 20 25.72 -4.55 3.98
N ARG A 21 26.04 -5.53 4.85
CA ARG A 21 27.43 -5.94 5.14
C ARG A 21 28.11 -6.56 3.92
N ARG A 22 27.36 -7.24 3.05
CA ARG A 22 27.85 -7.78 1.77
C ARG A 22 28.14 -6.69 0.74
N GLY A 23 27.78 -5.44 1.03
CA GLY A 23 28.04 -4.30 0.16
C GLY A 23 26.86 -3.83 -0.66
N HIS A 24 25.70 -4.50 -0.55
CA HIS A 24 24.48 -4.03 -1.22
C HIS A 24 24.06 -2.67 -0.69
N ARG A 25 23.70 -1.77 -1.61
CA ARG A 25 23.27 -0.40 -1.30
C ARG A 25 21.77 -0.18 -1.54
N ARG A 26 21.15 -1.08 -2.29
CA ARG A 26 19.76 -0.95 -2.71
C ARG A 26 18.98 -2.25 -2.47
N PRO A 27 18.96 -2.78 -1.22
CA PRO A 27 18.19 -3.99 -0.93
C PRO A 27 16.70 -3.71 -0.99
N LEU A 28 15.95 -4.66 -1.56
CA LEU A 28 14.50 -4.66 -1.62
C LEU A 28 13.96 -5.72 -0.64
N LEU A 29 13.22 -5.26 0.35
CA LEU A 29 12.65 -6.12 1.39
C LEU A 29 11.18 -6.44 1.07
N GLN A 30 10.91 -7.70 0.80
CA GLN A 30 9.55 -8.19 0.64
C GLN A 30 8.96 -8.56 1.99
N ILE A 31 7.84 -7.93 2.35
CA ILE A 31 7.01 -8.35 3.49
C ILE A 31 5.57 -8.44 3.00
N PRO A 32 4.90 -9.59 3.15
CA PRO A 32 3.50 -9.75 2.75
C PRO A 32 2.60 -8.68 3.36
N THR A 33 1.50 -8.35 2.67
CA THR A 33 0.47 -7.45 3.19
C THR A 33 0.04 -7.90 4.59
N ALA A 34 -0.15 -6.95 5.49
CA ALA A 34 -0.42 -7.17 6.92
C ALA A 34 0.69 -7.90 7.71
N GLY A 35 1.84 -8.21 7.09
CA GLY A 35 3.02 -8.78 7.76
C GLY A 35 3.78 -7.78 8.66
N GLY A 36 3.38 -6.50 8.65
CA GLY A 36 3.96 -5.46 9.50
C GLY A 36 5.10 -4.68 8.85
N LYS A 37 5.05 -4.45 7.53
CA LYS A 37 6.02 -3.68 6.75
C LYS A 37 6.38 -2.34 7.40
N THR A 38 5.38 -1.54 7.78
CA THR A 38 5.55 -0.23 8.44
C THR A 38 6.23 -0.35 9.80
N TYR A 39 5.94 -1.41 10.56
CA TYR A 39 6.61 -1.66 11.84
C TYR A 39 8.08 -2.04 11.65
N VAL A 40 8.41 -2.87 10.68
CA VAL A 40 9.82 -3.18 10.33
C VAL A 40 10.54 -1.90 9.90
N ALA A 41 9.91 -1.05 9.09
CA ALA A 41 10.46 0.26 8.74
C ALA A 41 10.78 1.10 9.99
N SER A 42 9.85 1.15 10.97
CA SER A 42 10.08 1.89 12.21
C SER A 42 11.30 1.39 13.00
N LEU A 43 11.54 0.08 13.01
CA LEU A 43 12.71 -0.53 13.66
C LEU A 43 14.03 -0.17 12.94
N ILE A 44 14.01 -0.18 11.60
CA ILE A 44 15.15 0.27 10.79
C ILE A 44 15.47 1.74 11.09
N ILE A 45 14.44 2.59 11.09
CA ILE A 45 14.54 4.02 11.39
C ILE A 45 15.11 4.24 12.79
N LYS A 46 14.57 3.59 13.82
CA LYS A 46 15.08 3.67 15.21
C LYS A 46 16.55 3.31 15.27
N SER A 47 16.95 2.24 14.59
CA SER A 47 18.36 1.82 14.55
C SER A 47 19.27 2.86 13.86
N ALA A 48 18.81 3.54 12.83
CA ALA A 48 19.55 4.59 12.12
C ALA A 48 19.65 5.87 12.97
N LEU A 49 18.53 6.33 13.53
CA LEU A 49 18.48 7.51 14.40
C LEU A 49 19.35 7.32 15.65
N GLY A 50 19.36 6.13 16.25
CA GLY A 50 20.24 5.79 17.39
C GLY A 50 21.74 5.85 17.06
N ARG A 51 22.10 5.91 15.77
CA ARG A 51 23.47 6.13 15.25
C ARG A 51 23.65 7.55 14.70
N SER A 52 22.78 8.49 15.07
CA SER A 52 22.77 9.88 14.60
C SER A 52 22.68 10.02 13.07
N LYS A 53 22.07 9.06 12.38
CA LYS A 53 21.86 9.11 10.94
C LYS A 53 20.53 9.81 10.61
N ARG A 54 20.53 10.65 9.59
CA ARG A 54 19.33 11.25 9.03
C ARG A 54 18.64 10.24 8.12
N VAL A 55 17.32 10.12 8.27
CA VAL A 55 16.50 9.17 7.50
C VAL A 55 15.45 9.91 6.70
N LEU A 56 15.35 9.58 5.42
CA LEU A 56 14.25 9.99 4.56
C LEU A 56 13.35 8.78 4.28
N PHE A 57 12.08 8.89 4.67
CA PHE A 57 11.07 7.89 4.37
C PHE A 57 10.16 8.39 3.25
N LEU A 58 10.13 7.68 2.14
CA LEU A 58 9.38 8.04 0.94
C LEU A 58 8.11 7.22 0.85
N VAL A 59 6.97 7.90 0.73
CA VAL A 59 5.68 7.29 0.42
C VAL A 59 5.30 7.57 -1.04
N ASP A 60 4.58 6.63 -1.65
CA ASP A 60 4.15 6.76 -3.05
C ASP A 60 3.10 7.86 -3.24
N ALA A 61 2.14 7.98 -2.34
CA ALA A 61 1.03 8.92 -2.46
C ALA A 61 0.94 9.90 -1.29
N ILE A 62 0.52 11.13 -1.62
CA ILE A 62 0.31 12.22 -0.65
C ILE A 62 -0.67 11.79 0.46
N SER A 63 -1.72 11.05 0.11
CA SER A 63 -2.74 10.56 1.05
C SER A 63 -2.21 9.60 2.12
N LEU A 64 -1.04 9.00 1.92
CA LEU A 64 -0.44 8.04 2.85
C LEU A 64 0.47 8.70 3.89
N VAL A 65 0.81 9.97 3.74
CA VAL A 65 1.73 10.68 4.64
C VAL A 65 1.23 10.69 6.07
N ASP A 66 0.00 11.16 6.30
CA ASP A 66 -0.58 11.25 7.65
C ASP A 66 -0.72 9.88 8.32
N GLN A 67 -1.14 8.87 7.54
CA GLN A 67 -1.24 7.50 8.03
C GLN A 67 0.13 6.95 8.44
N THR A 68 1.17 7.23 7.66
CA THR A 68 2.55 6.84 7.98
C THR A 68 3.05 7.53 9.25
N VAL A 69 2.78 8.83 9.39
CA VAL A 69 3.13 9.61 10.60
C VAL A 69 2.49 8.99 11.83
N ASN A 70 1.18 8.71 11.78
CA ASN A 70 0.45 8.10 12.89
C ASN A 70 1.01 6.71 13.23
N ALA A 71 1.27 5.87 12.23
CA ALA A 71 1.85 4.55 12.44
C ALA A 71 3.25 4.60 13.07
N PHE A 72 4.03 5.64 12.76
CA PHE A 72 5.33 5.85 13.38
C PHE A 72 5.23 6.38 14.81
N TYR A 73 4.26 7.25 15.12
CA TYR A 73 3.96 7.62 16.51
C TYR A 73 3.52 6.41 17.34
N ASP A 74 2.66 5.55 16.80
CA ASP A 74 2.24 4.29 17.45
C ASP A 74 3.42 3.33 17.67
N ALA A 75 4.45 3.43 16.83
CA ALA A 75 5.71 2.72 16.98
C ALA A 75 6.73 3.48 17.85
N ASP A 76 6.34 4.52 18.57
CA ASP A 76 7.22 5.33 19.43
C ASP A 76 8.40 5.97 18.68
N LEU A 77 8.15 6.47 17.47
CA LEU A 77 9.04 7.34 16.71
C LEU A 77 8.55 8.77 16.83
N HIS A 78 9.43 9.66 17.33
CA HIS A 78 9.11 11.07 17.54
C HIS A 78 10.08 11.96 16.76
N GLY A 79 9.85 13.28 16.76
CA GLY A 79 10.71 14.22 16.07
C GLY A 79 10.62 14.09 14.54
N ILE A 80 9.45 13.72 14.04
CA ILE A 80 9.15 13.57 12.61
C ILE A 80 8.96 14.94 11.98
N SER A 81 9.47 15.12 10.77
CA SER A 81 9.11 16.20 9.86
C SER A 81 8.39 15.65 8.63
N VAL A 82 7.45 16.41 8.11
CA VAL A 82 6.71 16.07 6.90
C VAL A 82 7.01 17.08 5.81
N ILE A 83 7.47 16.60 4.66
CA ILE A 83 7.71 17.42 3.48
C ILE A 83 6.56 17.21 2.49
N GLN A 84 5.53 18.02 2.64
CA GLN A 84 4.33 17.97 1.79
C GLN A 84 3.66 19.33 1.79
N SER A 85 3.58 20.00 0.63
CA SER A 85 2.96 21.33 0.50
C SER A 85 3.32 22.25 1.68
N ASP A 86 2.34 22.81 2.37
CA ASP A 86 2.51 23.69 3.54
C ASP A 86 2.19 22.90 4.86
N HIS A 87 2.64 21.65 4.95
CA HIS A 87 2.33 20.81 6.10
C HIS A 87 2.90 21.41 7.39
N ILE A 88 2.06 21.49 8.44
CA ILE A 88 2.39 22.10 9.73
C ILE A 88 3.64 21.50 10.41
N MET A 89 3.96 20.24 10.11
CA MET A 89 5.13 19.54 10.67
C MET A 89 6.40 19.71 9.82
N GLN A 90 6.43 20.63 8.87
CA GLN A 90 7.62 20.82 8.03
C GLN A 90 8.76 21.47 8.81
N ASP A 91 9.82 20.71 9.06
CA ASP A 91 11.04 21.15 9.75
C ASP A 91 12.27 20.39 9.19
N TRP A 92 13.02 21.04 8.33
CA TRP A 92 14.20 20.45 7.67
C TRP A 92 15.34 20.09 8.63
N SER A 93 15.34 20.58 9.86
CA SER A 93 16.33 20.25 10.88
C SER A 93 16.15 18.86 11.47
N LYS A 94 14.93 18.32 11.45
CA LYS A 94 14.61 17.00 12.03
C LYS A 94 15.38 15.88 11.34
N PRO A 95 15.86 14.88 12.10
CA PRO A 95 16.60 13.76 11.53
C PRO A 95 15.74 12.74 10.80
N LEU A 96 14.42 12.70 11.04
CA LEU A 96 13.47 11.86 10.32
C LEU A 96 12.56 12.74 9.47
N GLN A 97 12.67 12.58 8.16
CA GLN A 97 11.85 13.27 7.17
C GLN A 97 10.91 12.26 6.50
N ILE A 98 9.62 12.56 6.42
CA ILE A 98 8.64 11.81 5.63
C ILE A 98 8.22 12.68 4.46
N ALA A 99 8.25 12.15 3.25
CA ALA A 99 7.86 12.87 2.06
C ALA A 99 7.13 11.97 1.06
N SER A 100 6.20 12.53 0.28
CA SER A 100 5.77 11.85 -0.93
C SER A 100 6.76 12.08 -2.06
N ILE A 101 7.02 11.04 -2.85
CA ILE A 101 7.93 11.11 -4.02
C ILE A 101 7.45 12.22 -4.96
N GLN A 102 6.15 12.35 -5.18
CA GLN A 102 5.55 13.39 -6.02
C GLN A 102 5.87 14.82 -5.54
N THR A 103 5.90 15.06 -4.22
CA THR A 103 6.25 16.36 -3.66
C THR A 103 7.71 16.70 -3.92
N LEU A 104 8.63 15.76 -3.68
CA LEU A 104 10.05 15.96 -3.91
C LEU A 104 10.36 16.17 -5.40
N GLN A 105 9.75 15.37 -6.26
CA GLN A 105 9.87 15.51 -7.72
C GLN A 105 9.41 16.89 -8.22
N ARG A 106 8.28 17.39 -7.72
CA ARG A 106 7.79 18.74 -8.09
C ARG A 106 8.72 19.85 -7.60
N ARG A 107 9.27 19.69 -6.40
CA ARG A 107 10.22 20.66 -5.81
C ARG A 107 11.64 20.51 -6.36
N LYS A 108 11.93 19.42 -7.06
CA LYS A 108 13.25 19.04 -7.55
C LYS A 108 14.31 19.08 -6.44
N VAL A 109 13.97 18.55 -5.27
CA VAL A 109 14.84 18.57 -4.09
C VAL A 109 14.80 17.24 -3.37
N MET A 110 15.97 16.75 -2.95
CA MET A 110 16.10 15.63 -2.01
C MET A 110 16.66 16.17 -0.69
N PRO A 111 15.98 15.92 0.44
CA PRO A 111 16.53 16.27 1.75
C PRO A 111 17.79 15.48 2.03
N PRO A 112 18.82 16.07 2.70
CA PRO A 112 20.02 15.34 3.04
C PRO A 112 19.70 14.17 3.96
N ALA A 113 20.09 12.96 3.57
CA ALA A 113 19.86 11.72 4.31
C ALA A 113 21.07 10.78 4.19
N GLN A 114 21.29 9.95 5.20
CA GLN A 114 22.25 8.85 5.16
C GLN A 114 21.56 7.48 5.06
N LEU A 115 20.25 7.48 4.96
CA LEU A 115 19.40 6.32 4.68
C LEU A 115 18.11 6.80 4.05
N VAL A 116 17.73 6.20 2.92
CA VAL A 116 16.44 6.40 2.29
C VAL A 116 15.65 5.09 2.38
N ILE A 117 14.39 5.17 2.78
CA ILE A 117 13.47 4.03 2.77
C ILE A 117 12.33 4.38 1.80
N VAL A 118 12.07 3.49 0.86
CA VAL A 118 11.06 3.69 -0.19
C VAL A 118 9.92 2.71 0.05
N ASP A 119 8.77 3.21 0.47
CA ASP A 119 7.57 2.38 0.60
C ASP A 119 6.92 2.14 -0.76
N GLU A 120 6.25 1.00 -0.92
CA GLU A 120 5.67 0.52 -2.18
C GLU A 120 6.66 0.61 -3.36
N ALA A 121 7.92 0.19 -3.12
CA ALA A 121 9.02 0.29 -4.06
C ALA A 121 8.78 -0.37 -5.43
N HIS A 122 7.80 -1.27 -5.54
CA HIS A 122 7.36 -1.84 -6.81
C HIS A 122 6.70 -0.81 -7.74
N ARG A 123 6.24 0.32 -7.21
CA ARG A 123 5.77 1.47 -7.99
C ARG A 123 6.96 2.32 -8.40
N GLN A 124 7.50 2.01 -9.56
CA GLN A 124 8.70 2.66 -10.06
C GLN A 124 8.41 4.13 -10.41
N ASN A 125 9.33 5.01 -10.00
CA ASN A 125 9.29 6.42 -10.31
C ASN A 125 10.61 6.82 -11.00
N ALA A 126 10.56 7.28 -12.25
CA ALA A 126 11.74 7.57 -13.05
C ALA A 126 12.64 8.64 -12.41
N TRP A 127 12.06 9.69 -11.82
CA TRP A 127 12.84 10.71 -11.14
C TRP A 127 13.61 10.16 -9.92
N LEU A 128 12.98 9.26 -9.13
CA LEU A 128 13.68 8.63 -8.01
C LEU A 128 14.79 7.69 -8.50
N GLN A 129 14.58 7.01 -9.62
CA GLN A 129 15.58 6.16 -10.26
C GLN A 129 16.80 6.98 -10.70
N GLU A 130 16.61 8.15 -11.34
CA GLU A 130 17.68 9.09 -11.68
C GLU A 130 18.47 9.53 -10.43
N ILE A 131 17.78 9.82 -9.32
CA ILE A 131 18.44 10.13 -8.04
C ILE A 131 19.28 8.96 -7.53
N MET A 132 18.73 7.75 -7.55
CA MET A 132 19.45 6.54 -7.10
C MET A 132 20.71 6.28 -7.93
N GLU A 133 20.75 6.65 -9.19
CA GLU A 133 21.88 6.45 -10.11
C GLU A 133 22.89 7.60 -10.06
N SER A 134 22.57 8.73 -9.44
CA SER A 134 23.47 9.89 -9.37
C SER A 134 24.66 9.67 -8.42
N ASP A 135 25.80 10.27 -8.73
CA ASP A 135 27.02 10.19 -7.93
C ASP A 135 26.82 10.73 -6.50
N GLU A 136 25.97 11.74 -6.34
CA GLU A 136 25.65 12.35 -5.04
C GLU A 136 25.02 11.34 -4.06
N TRP A 137 24.25 10.38 -4.59
CA TRP A 137 23.51 9.40 -3.81
C TRP A 137 24.07 7.97 -3.89
N ALA A 138 25.20 7.77 -4.57
CA ALA A 138 25.80 6.45 -4.81
C ALA A 138 26.10 5.69 -3.51
N ASP A 139 26.58 6.39 -2.47
CA ASP A 139 26.95 5.80 -1.18
C ASP A 139 25.79 5.76 -0.17
N VAL A 140 24.64 6.35 -0.47
CA VAL A 140 23.48 6.37 0.42
C VAL A 140 22.65 5.10 0.20
N PRO A 141 22.40 4.29 1.24
CA PRO A 141 21.54 3.13 1.10
C PRO A 141 20.08 3.53 0.81
N PHE A 142 19.48 2.87 -0.19
CA PHE A 142 18.06 2.94 -0.49
C PHE A 142 17.41 1.57 -0.20
N ILE A 143 16.64 1.49 0.87
CA ILE A 143 15.93 0.27 1.23
C ILE A 143 14.52 0.33 0.65
N GLY A 144 14.24 -0.50 -0.34
CA GLY A 144 12.90 -0.68 -0.87
C GLY A 144 12.05 -1.58 0.01
N LEU A 145 10.79 -1.20 0.23
CA LEU A 145 9.80 -2.03 0.91
C LEU A 145 8.65 -2.35 -0.05
N SER A 146 8.28 -3.61 -0.18
CA SER A 146 7.14 -4.01 -1.02
C SER A 146 6.51 -5.32 -0.53
N ALA A 147 5.22 -5.46 -0.72
CA ALA A 147 4.55 -6.77 -0.59
C ALA A 147 4.65 -7.59 -1.89
N THR A 148 4.78 -6.92 -3.03
CA THR A 148 4.71 -7.51 -4.38
C THR A 148 5.85 -6.98 -5.27
N PRO A 149 7.13 -7.36 -5.04
CA PRO A 149 8.30 -6.81 -5.72
C PRO A 149 8.52 -7.43 -7.13
N TRP A 150 7.46 -7.59 -7.91
CA TRP A 150 7.50 -8.33 -9.17
C TRP A 150 7.35 -7.43 -10.42
N SER A 151 7.48 -6.11 -10.27
CA SER A 151 7.42 -5.18 -11.39
C SER A 151 8.62 -5.35 -12.32
N LYS A 152 8.35 -5.39 -13.63
CA LYS A 152 9.41 -5.52 -14.66
C LYS A 152 10.43 -4.39 -14.54
N GLY A 153 11.72 -4.72 -14.55
CA GLY A 153 12.82 -3.76 -14.48
C GLY A 153 13.20 -3.32 -13.07
N LEU A 154 12.51 -3.77 -12.03
CA LEU A 154 12.81 -3.40 -10.65
C LEU A 154 14.23 -3.81 -10.21
N GLY A 155 14.72 -4.98 -10.69
CA GLY A 155 16.07 -5.46 -10.43
C GLY A 155 17.18 -4.66 -11.09
N ASN A 156 16.88 -3.66 -11.93
CA ASN A 156 17.89 -2.73 -12.45
C ASN A 156 18.27 -1.68 -11.39
N PHE A 157 17.40 -1.41 -10.42
CA PHE A 157 17.56 -0.38 -9.40
C PHE A 157 17.79 -0.94 -8.00
N TYR A 158 17.34 -2.17 -7.74
CA TYR A 158 17.56 -2.87 -6.47
C TYR A 158 18.52 -4.02 -6.68
N ASP A 159 19.53 -4.12 -5.83
CA ASP A 159 20.70 -4.99 -5.97
C ASP A 159 20.61 -6.29 -5.14
N ASP A 160 19.60 -6.42 -4.27
CA ASP A 160 19.30 -7.62 -3.50
C ASP A 160 17.81 -7.72 -3.21
N LEU A 161 17.25 -8.94 -3.23
CA LEU A 161 15.86 -9.21 -2.87
C LEU A 161 15.80 -10.08 -1.61
N ILE A 162 15.31 -9.50 -0.53
CA ILE A 162 15.22 -10.13 0.78
C ILE A 162 13.78 -10.57 1.05
N ILE A 163 13.58 -11.88 1.25
CA ILE A 163 12.28 -12.49 1.53
C ILE A 163 12.36 -13.21 2.89
N PRO A 164 12.03 -12.54 4.01
CA PRO A 164 12.14 -13.12 5.35
C PRO A 164 11.03 -14.15 5.66
N CYS A 165 9.90 -14.06 4.96
CA CYS A 165 8.78 -14.98 5.12
C CYS A 165 7.83 -14.89 3.92
N THR A 166 7.06 -15.95 3.72
CA THR A 166 5.96 -16.01 2.76
C THR A 166 4.62 -15.69 3.44
N MET A 167 3.60 -15.38 2.65
CA MET A 167 2.23 -15.20 3.15
C MET A 167 1.71 -16.50 3.79
N GLN A 168 2.01 -17.67 3.18
CA GLN A 168 1.58 -18.97 3.70
C GLN A 168 2.18 -19.25 5.08
N GLU A 169 3.47 -18.99 5.29
CA GLU A 169 4.09 -19.15 6.60
C GLU A 169 3.47 -18.26 7.68
N LEU A 170 3.02 -17.06 7.32
CA LEU A 170 2.34 -16.15 8.25
C LEU A 170 0.92 -16.64 8.59
N ILE A 171 0.24 -17.26 7.64
CA ILE A 171 -1.07 -17.93 7.86
C ILE A 171 -0.89 -19.14 8.75
N ASP A 172 0.07 -20.03 8.45
CA ASP A 172 0.33 -21.26 9.21
C ASP A 172 0.71 -20.97 10.66
N LYS A 173 1.41 -19.85 10.90
CA LYS A 173 1.76 -19.37 12.25
C LYS A 173 0.65 -18.55 12.94
N GLY A 174 -0.50 -18.39 12.30
CA GLY A 174 -1.64 -17.65 12.86
C GLY A 174 -1.45 -16.12 12.94
N TYR A 175 -0.45 -15.55 12.25
CA TYR A 175 -0.27 -14.11 12.16
C TYR A 175 -1.19 -13.46 11.14
N LEU A 176 -1.60 -14.19 10.12
CA LEU A 176 -2.60 -13.81 9.13
C LEU A 176 -3.73 -14.84 9.09
N CYS A 177 -4.94 -14.41 8.76
CA CYS A 177 -6.05 -15.32 8.50
C CYS A 177 -5.88 -16.00 7.13
N GLY A 178 -6.38 -17.23 7.03
CA GLY A 178 -6.49 -17.90 5.73
C GLY A 178 -7.50 -17.21 4.82
N PHE A 179 -7.38 -17.45 3.52
CA PHE A 179 -8.32 -16.94 2.52
C PHE A 179 -8.77 -18.05 1.57
N ARG A 180 -9.93 -17.83 0.95
CA ARG A 180 -10.45 -18.68 -0.13
C ARG A 180 -10.75 -17.78 -1.33
N ALA A 181 -10.15 -18.10 -2.47
CA ALA A 181 -10.43 -17.41 -3.72
C ALA A 181 -11.59 -18.11 -4.46
N TYR A 182 -12.57 -17.35 -4.90
CA TYR A 182 -13.67 -17.81 -5.73
C TYR A 182 -13.69 -17.01 -7.02
N ALA A 183 -13.84 -17.68 -8.15
CA ALA A 183 -14.09 -17.07 -9.44
C ALA A 183 -15.40 -17.68 -10.01
N ALA A 184 -16.45 -16.87 -10.08
CA ALA A 184 -17.77 -17.34 -10.49
C ALA A 184 -17.94 -17.34 -12.00
N ALA A 185 -17.44 -16.29 -12.68
CA ALA A 185 -17.46 -16.15 -14.12
C ALA A 185 -16.17 -15.49 -14.60
N HIS A 186 -15.76 -15.81 -15.81
CA HIS A 186 -14.68 -15.12 -16.48
C HIS A 186 -15.28 -14.12 -17.48
N PRO A 187 -15.09 -12.79 -17.26
CA PRO A 187 -15.49 -11.84 -18.27
C PRO A 187 -14.71 -12.10 -19.55
N ASN A 188 -15.37 -12.01 -20.69
CA ASN A 188 -14.68 -12.13 -21.97
C ASN A 188 -13.91 -10.84 -22.29
N LEU A 189 -12.62 -10.84 -22.00
CA LEU A 189 -11.74 -9.70 -22.25
C LEU A 189 -11.08 -9.73 -23.64
N ALA A 190 -11.46 -10.64 -24.53
CA ALA A 190 -10.83 -10.84 -25.84
C ALA A 190 -10.94 -9.62 -26.79
N GLY A 191 -11.66 -8.57 -26.47
CA GLY A 191 -11.73 -7.33 -27.25
C GLY A 191 -11.19 -6.10 -26.54
N VAL A 192 -10.76 -6.26 -25.28
CA VAL A 192 -10.30 -5.15 -24.45
C VAL A 192 -8.84 -4.86 -24.76
N LYS A 193 -8.54 -3.61 -25.20
CA LYS A 193 -7.18 -3.17 -25.50
C LYS A 193 -6.36 -3.01 -24.23
N THR A 194 -5.06 -3.26 -24.33
CA THR A 194 -4.10 -2.98 -23.27
C THR A 194 -3.38 -1.67 -23.56
N VAL A 195 -3.31 -0.79 -22.56
CA VAL A 195 -2.62 0.51 -22.60
C VAL A 195 -1.65 0.61 -21.43
N ALA A 196 -0.39 0.85 -21.70
CA ALA A 196 0.68 0.95 -20.69
C ALA A 196 0.80 -0.28 -19.75
N GLY A 197 0.41 -1.46 -20.23
CA GLY A 197 0.49 -2.72 -19.47
C GLY A 197 -0.76 -3.05 -18.65
N ASP A 198 -1.81 -2.22 -18.69
CA ASP A 198 -3.10 -2.46 -18.07
C ASP A 198 -4.25 -2.40 -19.09
N PHE A 199 -5.42 -2.91 -18.75
CA PHE A 199 -6.58 -2.87 -19.64
C PHE A 199 -7.10 -1.44 -19.83
N HIS A 200 -7.58 -1.13 -21.05
CA HIS A 200 -8.21 0.15 -21.33
C HIS A 200 -9.47 0.34 -20.48
N GLU A 201 -9.44 1.31 -19.57
CA GLU A 201 -10.42 1.51 -18.51
C GLU A 201 -11.88 1.55 -19.02
N GLY A 202 -12.16 2.33 -20.07
CA GLY A 202 -13.51 2.46 -20.64
C GLY A 202 -14.05 1.16 -21.25
N GLN A 203 -13.21 0.38 -21.94
CA GLN A 203 -13.61 -0.90 -22.52
C GLN A 203 -13.79 -1.98 -21.43
N LEU A 204 -12.92 -1.97 -20.43
CA LEU A 204 -13.04 -2.84 -19.26
C LEU A 204 -14.33 -2.53 -18.49
N ALA A 205 -14.65 -1.25 -18.29
CA ALA A 205 -15.87 -0.82 -17.62
C ALA A 205 -17.15 -1.29 -18.34
N GLU A 206 -17.15 -1.28 -19.68
CA GLU A 206 -18.27 -1.78 -20.49
C GLU A 206 -18.49 -3.28 -20.26
N VAL A 207 -17.45 -4.09 -20.33
CA VAL A 207 -17.51 -5.54 -20.10
C VAL A 207 -17.91 -5.86 -18.66
N MET A 208 -17.29 -5.19 -17.67
CA MET A 208 -17.58 -5.42 -16.26
C MET A 208 -18.95 -4.88 -15.82
N GLY A 209 -19.49 -3.90 -16.56
CA GLY A 209 -20.80 -3.32 -16.33
C GLY A 209 -21.97 -4.20 -16.82
N ASP A 210 -21.74 -5.38 -17.37
CA ASP A 210 -22.77 -6.31 -17.80
C ASP A 210 -23.66 -6.72 -16.61
N ASN A 211 -24.97 -6.60 -16.82
CA ASN A 211 -25.96 -6.93 -15.80
C ASN A 211 -25.94 -8.41 -15.39
N VAL A 212 -25.60 -9.32 -16.29
CA VAL A 212 -25.47 -10.75 -16.00
C VAL A 212 -24.28 -11.00 -15.08
N LEU A 213 -23.14 -10.35 -15.36
CA LEU A 213 -21.94 -10.47 -14.54
C LEU A 213 -22.18 -9.92 -13.12
N ILE A 214 -22.82 -8.76 -13.00
CA ILE A 214 -23.13 -8.16 -11.69
C ILE A 214 -24.17 -9.02 -10.92
N ALA A 215 -25.16 -9.58 -11.59
CA ALA A 215 -26.13 -10.49 -10.96
C ALA A 215 -25.43 -11.75 -10.41
N ASP A 216 -24.43 -12.26 -11.13
CA ASP A 216 -23.64 -13.41 -10.70
C ASP A 216 -22.76 -13.07 -9.48
N ILE A 217 -22.21 -11.86 -9.41
CA ILE A 217 -21.47 -11.36 -8.24
C ILE A 217 -22.35 -11.40 -6.98
N VAL A 218 -23.57 -10.86 -7.05
CA VAL A 218 -24.52 -10.84 -5.91
C VAL A 218 -24.90 -12.26 -5.51
N ARG A 219 -25.18 -13.12 -6.48
CA ARG A 219 -25.50 -14.53 -6.22
C ARG A 219 -24.34 -15.26 -5.55
N THR A 220 -23.14 -15.09 -6.08
CA THR A 220 -21.92 -15.69 -5.53
C THR A 220 -21.65 -15.19 -4.11
N TRP A 221 -21.82 -13.89 -3.87
CA TRP A 221 -21.68 -13.33 -2.52
C TRP A 221 -22.69 -13.92 -1.54
N LYS A 222 -23.96 -14.06 -1.92
CA LYS A 222 -24.97 -14.71 -1.07
C LYS A 222 -24.64 -16.16 -0.73
N LEU A 223 -24.01 -16.88 -1.66
CA LEU A 223 -23.62 -18.28 -1.49
C LEU A 223 -22.30 -18.46 -0.71
N ARG A 224 -21.35 -17.52 -0.84
CA ARG A 224 -19.97 -17.69 -0.39
C ARG A 224 -19.48 -16.59 0.57
N GLY A 225 -20.15 -15.45 0.62
CA GLY A 225 -19.71 -14.29 1.41
C GLY A 225 -19.96 -14.44 2.91
N GLU A 226 -20.77 -15.44 3.33
CA GLU A 226 -21.03 -15.75 4.74
C GLU A 226 -21.51 -14.54 5.57
N GLY A 227 -22.09 -13.51 4.91
CA GLY A 227 -22.50 -12.26 5.57
C GLY A 227 -21.36 -11.41 6.11
N ARG A 228 -20.12 -11.69 5.73
CA ARG A 228 -18.94 -10.96 6.19
C ARG A 228 -18.87 -9.55 5.58
N PRO A 229 -18.26 -8.58 6.30
CA PRO A 229 -17.96 -7.27 5.73
C PRO A 229 -17.19 -7.40 4.43
N THR A 230 -17.62 -6.69 3.39
CA THR A 230 -17.12 -6.89 2.03
C THR A 230 -16.73 -5.57 1.39
N ILE A 231 -15.58 -5.53 0.70
CA ILE A 231 -15.16 -4.42 -0.14
C ILE A 231 -15.20 -4.87 -1.59
N ALA A 232 -15.96 -4.16 -2.42
CA ALA A 232 -16.03 -4.37 -3.86
C ALA A 232 -15.18 -3.32 -4.59
N PHE A 233 -14.12 -3.76 -5.26
CA PHE A 233 -13.30 -2.91 -6.11
C PHE A 233 -13.89 -2.84 -7.50
N CYS A 234 -14.28 -1.65 -7.93
CA CYS A 234 -14.97 -1.40 -9.17
C CYS A 234 -14.10 -0.62 -10.14
N VAL A 235 -14.35 -0.81 -11.46
CA VAL A 235 -13.56 -0.20 -12.53
C VAL A 235 -13.82 1.30 -12.60
N ASP A 236 -15.10 1.70 -12.53
CA ASP A 236 -15.52 3.10 -12.56
C ASP A 236 -16.70 3.38 -11.61
N ARG A 237 -17.10 4.65 -11.54
CA ARG A 237 -18.19 5.12 -10.68
C ARG A 237 -19.53 4.53 -11.07
N ALA A 238 -19.81 4.38 -12.38
CA ALA A 238 -21.06 3.82 -12.88
C ALA A 238 -21.18 2.33 -12.51
N HIS A 239 -20.09 1.58 -12.67
CA HIS A 239 -20.00 0.18 -12.23
C HIS A 239 -20.20 0.06 -10.70
N ALA A 240 -19.51 0.87 -9.91
CA ALA A 240 -19.64 0.84 -8.45
C ALA A 240 -21.06 1.15 -7.98
N MET A 241 -21.73 2.09 -8.62
CA MET A 241 -23.14 2.42 -8.32
C MET A 241 -24.08 1.30 -8.75
N LYS A 242 -23.86 0.65 -9.91
CA LYS A 242 -24.64 -0.52 -10.33
C LYS A 242 -24.49 -1.66 -9.34
N VAL A 243 -23.27 -1.96 -8.89
CA VAL A 243 -23.01 -3.00 -7.87
C VAL A 243 -23.79 -2.69 -6.60
N LYS A 244 -23.69 -1.46 -6.07
CA LYS A 244 -24.47 -1.02 -4.89
C LYS A 244 -25.95 -1.26 -5.08
N LEU A 245 -26.54 -0.75 -6.14
CA LEU A 245 -27.99 -0.86 -6.41
C LEU A 245 -28.43 -2.33 -6.52
N ARG A 246 -27.62 -3.20 -7.11
CA ARG A 246 -27.96 -4.63 -7.23
C ARG A 246 -27.93 -5.36 -5.87
N PHE A 247 -27.00 -5.03 -4.99
CA PHE A 247 -27.00 -5.56 -3.64
C PHE A 247 -28.21 -5.07 -2.85
N GLU A 248 -28.55 -3.77 -2.94
CA GLU A 248 -29.74 -3.20 -2.28
C GLU A 248 -31.04 -3.81 -2.80
N GLN A 249 -31.20 -3.99 -4.12
CA GLN A 249 -32.33 -4.70 -4.73
C GLN A 249 -32.45 -6.16 -4.27
N ALA A 250 -31.32 -6.76 -3.93
CA ALA A 250 -31.28 -8.12 -3.40
C ALA A 250 -31.49 -8.19 -1.86
N GLY A 251 -31.84 -7.06 -1.23
CA GLY A 251 -32.10 -6.93 0.20
C GLY A 251 -30.83 -6.88 1.06
N VAL A 252 -29.67 -6.52 0.48
CA VAL A 252 -28.40 -6.40 1.18
C VAL A 252 -28.00 -4.92 1.25
N PRO A 253 -28.01 -4.29 2.45
CA PRO A 253 -27.58 -2.91 2.62
C PRO A 253 -26.12 -2.74 2.20
N TRP A 254 -25.83 -1.70 1.37
CA TRP A 254 -24.54 -1.53 0.72
C TRP A 254 -24.12 -0.07 0.64
N GLY A 255 -22.86 0.22 0.97
CA GLY A 255 -22.26 1.54 0.89
C GLY A 255 -21.58 1.82 -0.46
N TYR A 256 -21.19 3.07 -0.66
CA TYR A 256 -20.46 3.53 -1.84
C TYR A 256 -19.43 4.59 -1.46
N ILE A 257 -18.22 4.50 -2.02
CA ILE A 257 -17.13 5.46 -1.83
C ILE A 257 -16.41 5.71 -3.15
N ASP A 258 -16.18 6.98 -3.47
CA ASP A 258 -15.32 7.40 -4.58
C ASP A 258 -14.38 8.54 -4.17
N ALA A 259 -13.61 9.09 -5.13
CA ALA A 259 -12.67 10.18 -4.88
C ALA A 259 -13.33 11.46 -4.34
N PHE A 260 -14.63 11.66 -4.62
CA PHE A 260 -15.40 12.84 -4.22
C PHE A 260 -16.13 12.66 -2.89
N THR A 261 -16.18 11.43 -2.35
CA THR A 261 -16.80 11.17 -1.05
C THR A 261 -15.99 11.88 0.05
N PRO A 262 -16.60 12.81 0.82
CA PRO A 262 -15.93 13.52 1.89
C PRO A 262 -15.35 12.62 2.97
N ARG A 263 -14.30 13.08 3.64
CA ARG A 263 -13.62 12.29 4.70
C ARG A 263 -14.57 11.88 5.83
N GLU A 264 -15.45 12.78 6.22
CA GLU A 264 -16.44 12.55 7.27
C GLU A 264 -17.47 11.47 6.86
N GLU A 265 -17.94 11.52 5.62
CA GLU A 265 -18.87 10.52 5.08
C GLU A 265 -18.19 9.14 4.98
N ARG A 266 -16.93 9.06 4.57
CA ARG A 266 -16.15 7.80 4.59
C ARG A 266 -16.06 7.22 6.00
N ALA A 267 -15.88 8.07 7.02
CA ALA A 267 -15.82 7.63 8.41
C ALA A 267 -17.18 7.07 8.89
N VAL A 268 -18.30 7.66 8.44
CA VAL A 268 -19.65 7.15 8.72
C VAL A 268 -19.86 5.80 8.05
N ILE A 269 -19.54 5.67 6.76
CA ILE A 269 -19.69 4.41 6.01
C ILE A 269 -18.84 3.31 6.65
N ARG A 270 -17.60 3.63 7.07
CA ARG A 270 -16.75 2.68 7.79
C ARG A 270 -17.45 2.19 9.06
N ARG A 271 -17.95 3.10 9.90
CA ARG A 271 -18.65 2.73 11.14
C ARG A 271 -19.86 1.84 10.85
N GLN A 272 -20.66 2.18 9.86
CA GLN A 272 -21.81 1.36 9.45
C GLN A 272 -21.40 -0.05 9.01
N LEU A 273 -20.23 -0.19 8.36
CA LEU A 273 -19.69 -1.50 7.98
C LEU A 273 -19.20 -2.27 9.21
N ASP A 274 -18.49 -1.61 10.13
CA ASP A 274 -17.98 -2.19 11.38
C ASP A 274 -19.12 -2.64 12.30
N ASP A 275 -20.20 -1.84 12.38
CA ASP A 275 -21.41 -2.12 13.18
C ASP A 275 -22.34 -3.14 12.47
N GLY A 276 -22.06 -3.49 11.21
CA GLY A 276 -22.84 -4.44 10.42
C GLY A 276 -24.17 -3.89 9.91
N GLU A 277 -24.41 -2.59 9.96
CA GLU A 277 -25.57 -1.90 9.38
C GLU A 277 -25.59 -2.05 7.86
N ILE A 278 -24.42 -1.95 7.22
CA ILE A 278 -24.21 -2.32 5.82
C ILE A 278 -23.31 -3.56 5.73
N LYS A 279 -23.48 -4.36 4.69
CA LYS A 279 -22.73 -5.61 4.50
C LYS A 279 -21.53 -5.45 3.57
N GLY A 280 -21.46 -4.37 2.84
CA GLY A 280 -20.33 -4.09 1.98
C GLY A 280 -20.31 -2.69 1.44
N VAL A 281 -19.20 -2.35 0.78
CA VAL A 281 -18.93 -1.04 0.18
C VAL A 281 -18.35 -1.23 -1.21
N SER A 282 -18.95 -0.57 -2.20
CA SER A 282 -18.37 -0.43 -3.54
C SER A 282 -17.45 0.77 -3.57
N ASN A 283 -16.25 0.62 -4.13
CA ASN A 283 -15.31 1.72 -4.25
C ASN A 283 -14.61 1.76 -5.61
N VAL A 284 -14.10 2.94 -5.97
CA VAL A 284 -13.28 3.18 -7.17
C VAL A 284 -11.96 3.80 -6.75
N GLY A 285 -10.90 2.99 -6.74
CA GLY A 285 -9.53 3.44 -6.46
C GLY A 285 -9.24 4.01 -5.06
N CYS A 286 -10.26 4.12 -4.20
CA CYS A 286 -10.12 4.80 -2.90
C CYS A 286 -9.63 3.91 -1.77
N LEU A 287 -9.85 2.60 -1.87
CA LEU A 287 -9.53 1.61 -0.83
C LEU A 287 -8.51 0.57 -1.34
N THR A 288 -7.67 0.94 -2.31
CA THR A 288 -6.80 -0.02 -3.01
C THR A 288 -5.48 -0.27 -2.32
N THR A 289 -4.76 0.77 -1.89
CA THR A 289 -3.43 0.63 -1.30
C THR A 289 -3.26 1.53 -0.09
N GLY A 290 -2.59 1.01 0.94
CA GLY A 290 -2.25 1.76 2.14
C GLY A 290 -3.44 2.17 3.02
N VAL A 291 -4.64 1.68 2.72
CA VAL A 291 -5.85 1.97 3.52
C VAL A 291 -6.05 0.85 4.52
N ASP A 292 -6.07 1.19 5.79
CA ASP A 292 -6.41 0.30 6.89
C ASP A 292 -7.89 0.48 7.24
N TRP A 293 -8.68 -0.53 6.87
CA TRP A 293 -10.14 -0.56 7.05
C TRP A 293 -10.57 -1.78 7.82
#